data_e8e3d10e5731800689181d61a47868ec
#
_entry.id   e8e3d10e5731800689181d61a47868ec
#
_cell.length_a   1.000
_cell.length_b   1.000
_cell.length_c   1.000
_cell.angle_alpha   90.00
_cell.angle_beta   90.00
_cell.angle_gamma   90.00
#
_symmetry.space_group_name_H-M   'P 1'
#
loop_
_entity.id
_entity.type
_entity.pdbx_description
1 polymer ?
#
loop_
_entity_poly.entity_id
_entity_poly.type
_entity_poly.pdbx_seq_one_letter_code
_entity_poly.pdbx_strand_id
1 'polypeptide(L)'
;MAKEARKVQRAQARANDAGTPSERPGFPKPGAGMPDPSTQIKQLMGRLAIPVVGGWILCGSIAALVYSPTWKYILLGLPTVITLLAVGLFVFAMRQAKKARGVASILGKVETDEDRIAAIAELETSAKKNDPAALFAKAQLELQTDPKQALATLERIDLAKVMAPIADEARGQRSLIHLMMGDVSEARTLVSGIDLKRHQEPRTRAMLASVSAEAWARSGEAKKALETLGLFDPEEDTFEQLRPQLYRAFAYAYAYTNDLPGMKRMLKKLSAIDLRLLGGFMAKRSHPLLQKEAKKLLEQSGQMPRKMMVQRK
;
A
#
# COMPACT_ATOMS: atom_id res chain seq x y z
N MET A 1 -20.27 -9.88 52.25
CA MET A 1 -20.01 -10.80 51.14
C MET A 1 -20.42 -10.25 49.75
N ALA A 2 -21.63 -9.72 49.51
CA ALA A 2 -22.05 -9.24 48.17
C ALA A 2 -21.26 -8.02 47.63
N LYS A 3 -20.70 -7.15 48.50
CA LYS A 3 -19.89 -5.99 48.08
C LYS A 3 -18.50 -6.37 47.63
N GLU A 4 -17.89 -7.43 48.17
CA GLU A 4 -16.56 -7.90 47.78
C GLU A 4 -16.62 -8.67 46.45
N ALA A 5 -17.65 -9.48 46.23
CA ALA A 5 -17.87 -10.17 44.95
C ALA A 5 -17.99 -9.18 43.77
N ARG A 6 -18.71 -8.05 43.97
CA ARG A 6 -18.79 -6.98 42.96
C ARG A 6 -17.47 -6.24 42.73
N LYS A 7 -16.60 -6.16 43.73
CA LYS A 7 -15.28 -5.52 43.61
C LYS A 7 -14.32 -6.40 42.82
N VAL A 8 -14.37 -7.71 43.04
CA VAL A 8 -13.58 -8.73 42.29
C VAL A 8 -14.04 -8.82 40.83
N GLN A 9 -15.35 -8.84 40.57
CA GLN A 9 -15.88 -8.79 39.19
C GLN A 9 -15.49 -7.54 38.44
N ARG A 10 -15.49 -6.34 39.09
CA ARG A 10 -15.02 -5.11 38.44
C ARG A 10 -13.51 -5.07 38.22
N ALA A 11 -12.73 -5.73 39.07
CA ALA A 11 -11.29 -5.85 38.89
C ALA A 11 -10.95 -6.83 37.75
N GLN A 12 -11.69 -7.95 37.63
CA GLN A 12 -11.54 -8.89 36.53
C GLN A 12 -12.01 -8.31 35.19
N ALA A 13 -13.11 -7.54 35.15
CA ALA A 13 -13.55 -6.83 33.95
C ALA A 13 -12.52 -5.78 33.48
N ARG A 14 -11.85 -5.07 34.42
CA ARG A 14 -10.76 -4.14 34.09
C ARG A 14 -9.46 -4.83 33.65
N ALA A 15 -9.17 -6.04 34.14
CA ALA A 15 -8.03 -6.82 33.72
C ALA A 15 -8.24 -7.41 32.31
N ASN A 16 -9.48 -7.81 31.97
CA ASN A 16 -9.81 -8.27 30.62
C ASN A 16 -9.85 -7.13 29.58
N ASP A 17 -10.19 -5.89 29.99
CA ASP A 17 -10.09 -4.71 29.11
C ASP A 17 -8.65 -4.20 28.91
N ALA A 18 -7.72 -4.56 29.80
CA ALA A 18 -6.30 -4.18 29.68
C ALA A 18 -5.47 -5.14 28.80
N GLY A 19 -6.07 -6.24 28.36
CA GLY A 19 -5.38 -7.35 27.66
C GLY A 19 -5.53 -7.40 26.15
N THR A 20 -6.28 -6.49 25.53
CA THR A 20 -6.24 -6.34 24.06
C THR A 20 -5.00 -5.54 23.68
N PRO A 21 -4.05 -6.12 22.94
CA PRO A 21 -2.93 -5.34 22.37
C PRO A 21 -3.54 -4.19 21.59
N SER A 22 -3.22 -2.95 21.97
CA SER A 22 -3.69 -1.76 21.28
C SER A 22 -3.25 -1.86 19.82
N GLU A 23 -4.16 -2.17 18.90
CA GLU A 23 -3.92 -2.03 17.46
C GLU A 23 -3.40 -0.61 17.21
N ARG A 24 -2.14 -0.50 16.84
CA ARG A 24 -1.56 0.81 16.49
C ARG A 24 -2.25 1.29 15.22
N PRO A 25 -2.83 2.50 15.22
CA PRO A 25 -3.61 2.99 14.09
C PRO A 25 -2.68 3.40 12.94
N GLY A 26 -3.10 3.11 11.74
CA GLY A 26 -2.62 3.83 10.57
C GLY A 26 -2.06 3.00 9.43
N PHE A 27 -1.85 1.70 9.60
CA PHE A 27 -1.45 0.85 8.47
C PHE A 27 -2.50 -0.22 8.22
N PRO A 28 -2.92 -0.43 6.96
CA PRO A 28 -3.77 -1.56 6.62
C PRO A 28 -3.08 -2.85 7.09
N LYS A 29 -3.86 -3.77 7.67
CA LYS A 29 -3.34 -5.09 8.10
C LYS A 29 -2.54 -5.70 6.95
N PRO A 30 -1.32 -6.23 7.20
CA PRO A 30 -0.54 -6.90 6.18
C PRO A 30 -1.37 -8.00 5.54
N GLY A 31 -1.57 -7.93 4.22
CA GLY A 31 -2.41 -8.89 3.48
C GLY A 31 -3.89 -8.53 3.34
N ALA A 32 -4.44 -7.54 4.03
CA ALA A 32 -5.80 -7.06 3.80
C ALA A 32 -5.83 -6.25 2.50
N GLY A 33 -6.37 -6.85 1.42
CA GLY A 33 -6.59 -6.15 0.15
C GLY A 33 -5.71 -6.57 -1.03
N MET A 34 -4.79 -7.53 -0.87
CA MET A 34 -4.19 -8.15 -2.07
C MET A 34 -5.26 -9.06 -2.71
N PRO A 35 -5.73 -8.75 -3.95
CA PRO A 35 -6.62 -9.63 -4.67
C PRO A 35 -5.93 -10.99 -4.81
N ASP A 36 -6.66 -12.08 -4.54
CA ASP A 36 -6.10 -13.42 -4.65
C ASP A 36 -5.48 -13.62 -6.04
N PRO A 37 -4.15 -13.80 -6.13
CA PRO A 37 -3.47 -13.96 -7.43
C PRO A 37 -4.05 -15.11 -8.27
N SER A 38 -4.73 -16.06 -7.64
CA SER A 38 -5.38 -17.18 -8.33
C SER A 38 -6.59 -16.74 -9.16
N THR A 39 -7.35 -15.76 -8.70
CA THR A 39 -8.53 -15.23 -9.43
C THR A 39 -8.09 -14.42 -10.65
N GLN A 40 -7.05 -13.61 -10.52
CA GLN A 40 -6.48 -12.87 -11.65
C GLN A 40 -5.87 -13.81 -12.70
N ILE A 41 -5.15 -14.85 -12.28
CA ILE A 41 -4.57 -15.86 -13.18
C ILE A 41 -5.67 -16.62 -13.92
N LYS A 42 -6.77 -17.02 -13.24
CA LYS A 42 -7.91 -17.67 -13.87
C LYS A 42 -8.61 -16.80 -14.91
N GLN A 43 -8.78 -15.50 -14.62
CA GLN A 43 -9.35 -14.53 -15.57
C GLN A 43 -8.42 -14.31 -16.77
N LEU A 44 -7.11 -14.24 -16.54
CA LEU A 44 -6.12 -14.11 -17.62
C LEU A 44 -6.09 -15.36 -18.49
N MET A 45 -6.16 -16.55 -17.88
CA MET A 45 -6.24 -17.81 -18.62
C MET A 45 -7.50 -17.89 -19.48
N GLY A 46 -8.67 -17.51 -18.96
CA GLY A 46 -9.91 -17.50 -19.75
C GLY A 46 -9.80 -16.55 -20.97
N ARG A 47 -9.16 -15.40 -20.80
CA ARG A 47 -8.97 -14.42 -21.89
C ARG A 47 -7.92 -14.86 -22.92
N LEU A 48 -6.89 -15.60 -22.51
CA LEU A 48 -5.84 -16.09 -23.42
C LEU A 48 -6.21 -17.43 -24.08
N ALA A 49 -7.01 -18.26 -23.44
CA ALA A 49 -7.43 -19.57 -23.99
C ALA A 49 -8.24 -19.43 -25.29
N ILE A 50 -9.17 -18.45 -25.33
CA ILE A 50 -10.03 -18.22 -26.49
C ILE A 50 -9.25 -17.91 -27.76
N PRO A 51 -8.33 -16.90 -27.80
CA PRO A 51 -7.56 -16.60 -29.02
C PRO A 51 -6.56 -17.70 -29.38
N VAL A 52 -6.01 -18.44 -28.42
CA VAL A 52 -5.10 -19.55 -28.67
C VAL A 52 -5.84 -20.71 -29.35
N VAL A 53 -6.98 -21.13 -28.79
CA VAL A 53 -7.81 -22.21 -29.37
C VAL A 53 -8.37 -21.78 -30.73
N GLY A 54 -8.90 -20.55 -30.83
CA GLY A 54 -9.39 -19.99 -32.09
C GLY A 54 -8.31 -19.94 -33.17
N GLY A 55 -7.08 -19.53 -32.80
CA GLY A 55 -5.92 -19.51 -33.67
C GLY A 55 -5.56 -20.90 -34.19
N TRP A 56 -5.59 -21.94 -33.35
CA TRP A 56 -5.36 -23.32 -33.74
C TRP A 56 -6.40 -23.84 -34.72
N ILE A 57 -7.70 -23.57 -34.46
CA ILE A 57 -8.80 -23.97 -35.35
C ILE A 57 -8.66 -23.26 -36.70
N LEU A 58 -8.40 -21.97 -36.72
CA LEU A 58 -8.27 -21.19 -37.94
C LEU A 58 -7.05 -21.65 -38.78
N CYS A 59 -5.88 -21.75 -38.15
CA CYS A 59 -4.66 -22.17 -38.84
C CYS A 59 -4.75 -23.63 -39.31
N GLY A 60 -5.36 -24.51 -38.54
CA GLY A 60 -5.59 -25.91 -38.92
C GLY A 60 -6.55 -26.04 -40.09
N SER A 61 -7.64 -25.28 -40.12
CA SER A 61 -8.61 -25.26 -41.24
C SER A 61 -7.98 -24.74 -42.53
N ILE A 62 -7.19 -23.67 -42.44
CA ILE A 62 -6.48 -23.13 -43.61
C ILE A 62 -5.39 -24.10 -44.11
N ALA A 63 -4.64 -24.72 -43.18
CA ALA A 63 -3.60 -25.71 -43.53
C ALA A 63 -4.15 -26.94 -44.24
N ALA A 64 -5.40 -27.32 -43.97
CA ALA A 64 -6.09 -28.41 -44.67
C ALA A 64 -6.41 -28.08 -46.12
N LEU A 65 -6.61 -26.81 -46.45
CA LEU A 65 -6.94 -26.33 -47.80
C LEU A 65 -5.69 -26.00 -48.66
N VAL A 66 -4.54 -25.85 -48.04
CA VAL A 66 -3.29 -25.47 -48.73
C VAL A 66 -2.55 -26.72 -49.20
N TYR A 67 -2.27 -26.79 -50.52
CA TYR A 67 -1.55 -27.93 -51.15
C TYR A 67 -0.03 -27.88 -50.95
N SER A 68 0.55 -26.66 -50.79
CA SER A 68 2.00 -26.49 -50.63
C SER A 68 2.49 -26.94 -49.25
N PRO A 69 3.48 -27.85 -49.16
CA PRO A 69 4.01 -28.32 -47.88
C PRO A 69 4.68 -27.20 -47.07
N THR A 70 5.37 -26.26 -47.72
CA THR A 70 6.07 -25.15 -47.07
C THR A 70 5.10 -24.25 -46.30
N TRP A 71 3.94 -23.89 -46.88
CA TRP A 71 2.93 -23.09 -46.22
C TRP A 71 2.24 -23.82 -45.05
N LYS A 72 2.11 -25.16 -45.13
CA LYS A 72 1.60 -25.97 -44.00
C LYS A 72 2.49 -25.86 -42.76
N TYR A 73 3.80 -25.93 -42.93
CA TYR A 73 4.75 -25.78 -41.81
C TYR A 73 4.70 -24.40 -41.21
N ILE A 74 4.53 -23.32 -41.98
CA ILE A 74 4.40 -21.96 -41.48
C ILE A 74 3.07 -21.80 -40.68
N LEU A 75 1.96 -22.28 -41.24
CA LEU A 75 0.64 -22.20 -40.64
C LEU A 75 0.51 -22.99 -39.35
N LEU A 76 1.20 -24.12 -39.20
CA LEU A 76 1.21 -24.91 -37.96
C LEU A 76 2.31 -24.45 -36.99
N GLY A 77 3.42 -23.94 -37.51
CA GLY A 77 4.55 -23.46 -36.70
C GLY A 77 4.21 -22.20 -35.89
N LEU A 78 3.51 -21.25 -36.51
CA LEU A 78 3.17 -19.99 -35.86
C LEU A 78 2.32 -20.18 -34.58
N PRO A 79 1.18 -20.90 -34.60
CA PRO A 79 0.40 -21.15 -33.39
C PRO A 79 1.15 -21.99 -32.34
N THR A 80 2.06 -22.90 -32.81
CA THR A 80 2.92 -23.66 -31.89
C THR A 80 3.83 -22.71 -31.09
N VAL A 81 4.52 -21.77 -31.75
CA VAL A 81 5.39 -20.81 -31.10
C VAL A 81 4.61 -19.92 -30.14
N ILE A 82 3.44 -19.43 -30.56
CA ILE A 82 2.56 -18.61 -29.69
C ILE A 82 2.13 -19.40 -28.45
N THR A 83 1.78 -20.68 -28.61
CA THR A 83 1.39 -21.56 -27.50
C THR A 83 2.56 -21.78 -26.55
N LEU A 84 3.76 -22.03 -27.03
CA LEU A 84 4.95 -22.19 -26.20
C LEU A 84 5.28 -20.92 -25.42
N LEU A 85 5.18 -19.75 -26.06
CA LEU A 85 5.34 -18.46 -25.37
C LEU A 85 4.27 -18.26 -24.30
N ALA A 86 3.01 -18.57 -24.59
CA ALA A 86 1.92 -18.47 -23.63
C ALA A 86 2.13 -19.40 -22.42
N VAL A 87 2.56 -20.63 -22.64
CA VAL A 87 2.92 -21.60 -21.60
C VAL A 87 4.11 -21.11 -20.78
N GLY A 88 5.14 -20.58 -21.42
CA GLY A 88 6.31 -19.99 -20.75
C GLY A 88 5.92 -18.83 -19.83
N LEU A 89 5.11 -17.90 -20.34
CA LEU A 89 4.55 -16.78 -19.55
C LEU A 89 3.69 -17.28 -18.39
N PHE A 90 2.87 -18.30 -18.62
CA PHE A 90 2.04 -18.91 -17.58
C PHE A 90 2.87 -19.53 -16.46
N VAL A 91 3.89 -20.33 -16.80
CA VAL A 91 4.79 -20.93 -15.81
C VAL A 91 5.53 -19.84 -15.02
N PHE A 92 5.98 -18.80 -15.70
CA PHE A 92 6.60 -17.63 -15.05
C PHE A 92 5.63 -16.95 -14.08
N ALA A 93 4.39 -16.65 -14.50
CA ALA A 93 3.38 -16.05 -13.65
C ALA A 93 3.03 -16.93 -12.45
N MET A 94 2.91 -18.25 -12.63
CA MET A 94 2.68 -19.22 -11.55
C MET A 94 3.82 -19.24 -10.53
N ARG A 95 5.07 -19.16 -10.98
CA ARG A 95 6.23 -19.08 -10.07
C ARG A 95 6.20 -17.77 -9.25
N GLN A 96 5.87 -16.65 -9.88
CA GLN A 96 5.72 -15.37 -9.17
C GLN A 96 4.56 -15.39 -8.17
N ALA A 97 3.41 -15.96 -8.57
CA ALA A 97 2.26 -16.10 -7.67
C ALA A 97 2.55 -16.98 -6.45
N LYS A 98 3.32 -18.08 -6.61
CA LYS A 98 3.75 -18.93 -5.49
C LYS A 98 4.62 -18.15 -4.51
N LYS A 99 5.57 -17.33 -4.99
CA LYS A 99 6.40 -16.48 -4.13
C LYS A 99 5.56 -15.45 -3.38
N ALA A 100 4.67 -14.76 -4.06
CA ALA A 100 3.78 -13.78 -3.44
C ALA A 100 2.88 -14.40 -2.35
N ARG A 101 2.36 -15.63 -2.58
CA ARG A 101 1.59 -16.37 -1.58
C ARG A 101 2.43 -16.74 -0.36
N GLY A 102 3.69 -17.14 -0.55
CA GLY A 102 4.62 -17.42 0.55
C GLY A 102 4.80 -16.21 1.44
N VAL A 103 5.07 -15.04 0.84
CA VAL A 103 5.20 -13.78 1.56
C VAL A 103 3.87 -13.39 2.25
N ALA A 104 2.73 -13.48 1.56
CA ALA A 104 1.42 -13.17 2.14
C ALA A 104 1.07 -14.10 3.31
N SER A 105 1.44 -15.38 3.25
CA SER A 105 1.20 -16.34 4.34
C SER A 105 2.03 -16.02 5.59
N ILE A 106 3.25 -15.51 5.42
CA ILE A 106 4.10 -15.05 6.52
C ILE A 106 3.47 -13.82 7.18
N LEU A 107 3.06 -12.84 6.38
CA LEU A 107 2.42 -11.61 6.88
C LEU A 107 1.09 -11.89 7.59
N GLY A 108 0.30 -12.86 7.09
CA GLY A 108 -0.99 -13.23 7.66
C GLY A 108 -0.91 -13.93 9.02
N LYS A 109 0.27 -14.40 9.45
CA LYS A 109 0.50 -15.05 10.74
C LYS A 109 0.93 -14.07 11.84
N VAL A 110 1.19 -12.82 11.50
CA VAL A 110 1.72 -11.82 12.44
C VAL A 110 0.57 -11.23 13.25
N GLU A 111 0.37 -11.73 14.46
CA GLU A 111 -0.59 -11.18 15.42
C GLU A 111 0.10 -10.53 16.61
N THR A 112 1.29 -11.03 17.00
CA THR A 112 2.05 -10.56 18.15
C THR A 112 3.38 -9.91 17.74
N ASP A 113 4.04 -9.24 18.68
CA ASP A 113 5.39 -8.70 18.48
C ASP A 113 6.43 -9.82 18.27
N GLU A 114 6.24 -10.99 18.90
CA GLU A 114 7.08 -12.18 18.73
C GLU A 114 6.92 -12.77 17.33
N ASP A 115 5.68 -12.90 16.85
CA ASP A 115 5.40 -13.36 15.48
C ASP A 115 6.03 -12.42 14.44
N ARG A 116 6.04 -11.11 14.72
CA ARG A 116 6.67 -10.12 13.83
C ARG A 116 8.18 -10.35 13.73
N ILE A 117 8.87 -10.59 14.85
CA ILE A 117 10.31 -10.87 14.87
C ILE A 117 10.60 -12.16 14.10
N ALA A 118 9.81 -13.20 14.32
CA ALA A 118 9.94 -14.47 13.61
C ALA A 118 9.69 -14.29 12.10
N ALA A 119 8.67 -13.54 11.71
CA ALA A 119 8.35 -13.23 10.32
C ALA A 119 9.47 -12.44 9.62
N ILE A 120 10.08 -11.46 10.32
CA ILE A 120 11.22 -10.71 9.79
C ILE A 120 12.41 -11.64 9.55
N ALA A 121 12.70 -12.56 10.48
CA ALA A 121 13.78 -13.52 10.32
C ALA A 121 13.53 -14.50 9.16
N GLU A 122 12.29 -14.98 8.98
CA GLU A 122 11.90 -15.83 7.85
C GLU A 122 12.01 -15.08 6.51
N LEU A 123 11.54 -13.84 6.46
CA LEU A 123 11.68 -12.99 5.28
C LEU A 123 13.13 -12.67 4.94
N GLU A 124 14.02 -12.52 5.93
CA GLU A 124 15.46 -12.27 5.70
C GLU A 124 16.10 -13.43 4.94
N THR A 125 15.73 -14.68 5.21
CA THR A 125 16.23 -15.84 4.46
C THR A 125 15.80 -15.81 3.00
N SER A 126 14.58 -15.32 2.72
CA SER A 126 14.04 -15.14 1.39
C SER A 126 14.59 -13.86 0.70
N ALA A 127 14.86 -12.82 1.47
CA ALA A 127 15.39 -11.53 1.03
C ALA A 127 16.90 -11.56 0.67
N LYS A 128 17.65 -12.61 1.05
CA LYS A 128 19.07 -12.77 0.71
C LYS A 128 19.36 -12.66 -0.79
N LYS A 129 18.37 -12.92 -1.64
CA LYS A 129 18.43 -12.81 -3.11
C LYS A 129 17.94 -11.45 -3.64
N ASN A 130 17.75 -10.45 -2.78
CA ASN A 130 17.17 -9.15 -3.13
C ASN A 130 15.82 -9.26 -3.86
N ASP A 131 14.98 -10.23 -3.47
CA ASP A 131 13.62 -10.36 -3.99
C ASP A 131 12.78 -9.16 -3.52
N PRO A 132 12.29 -8.30 -4.45
CA PRO A 132 11.56 -7.09 -4.08
C PRO A 132 10.33 -7.38 -3.20
N ALA A 133 9.59 -8.48 -3.46
CA ALA A 133 8.40 -8.83 -2.67
C ALA A 133 8.74 -9.12 -1.21
N ALA A 134 9.83 -9.86 -0.95
CA ALA A 134 10.31 -10.12 0.41
C ALA A 134 10.82 -8.85 1.10
N LEU A 135 11.51 -7.96 0.34
CA LEU A 135 11.99 -6.70 0.87
C LEU A 135 10.84 -5.73 1.21
N PHE A 136 9.80 -5.64 0.40
CA PHE A 136 8.60 -4.87 0.71
C PHE A 136 7.90 -5.38 1.97
N ALA A 137 7.68 -6.69 2.07
CA ALA A 137 7.05 -7.29 3.23
C ALA A 137 7.85 -7.08 4.51
N LYS A 138 9.18 -7.27 4.44
CA LYS A 138 10.07 -7.02 5.57
C LYS A 138 10.03 -5.56 6.00
N ALA A 139 10.16 -4.62 5.06
CA ALA A 139 10.10 -3.19 5.34
C ALA A 139 8.75 -2.77 5.95
N GLN A 140 7.64 -3.38 5.54
CA GLN A 140 6.32 -3.13 6.12
C GLN A 140 6.24 -3.55 7.58
N LEU A 141 6.86 -4.67 7.97
CA LEU A 141 6.93 -5.11 9.37
C LEU A 141 7.87 -4.21 10.20
N GLU A 142 9.02 -3.84 9.64
CA GLU A 142 10.00 -2.96 10.29
C GLU A 142 9.46 -1.55 10.50
N LEU A 143 8.63 -1.04 9.57
CA LEU A 143 8.05 0.30 9.64
C LEU A 143 7.20 0.52 10.91
N GLN A 144 6.65 -0.55 11.48
CA GLN A 144 5.87 -0.47 12.72
C GLN A 144 6.75 -0.15 13.94
N THR A 145 8.04 -0.47 13.89
CA THR A 145 8.98 -0.29 15.02
C THR A 145 10.05 0.75 14.73
N ASP A 146 10.71 0.64 13.58
CA ASP A 146 11.82 1.51 13.17
C ASP A 146 11.71 1.92 11.69
N PRO A 147 11.23 3.15 11.41
CA PRO A 147 11.15 3.67 10.05
C PRO A 147 12.50 3.75 9.34
N LYS A 148 13.61 3.94 10.07
CA LYS A 148 14.95 4.01 9.47
C LYS A 148 15.39 2.63 8.97
N GLN A 149 15.13 1.59 9.75
CA GLN A 149 15.43 0.22 9.34
C GLN A 149 14.59 -0.19 8.14
N ALA A 150 13.29 0.16 8.12
CA ALA A 150 12.42 -0.08 6.98
C ALA A 150 12.93 0.62 5.71
N LEU A 151 13.41 1.86 5.84
CA LEU A 151 14.01 2.59 4.72
C LEU A 151 15.26 1.88 4.20
N ALA A 152 16.19 1.51 5.08
CA ALA A 152 17.40 0.79 4.71
C ALA A 152 17.09 -0.56 4.00
N THR A 153 16.04 -1.25 4.44
CA THR A 153 15.58 -2.48 3.77
C THR A 153 15.06 -2.19 2.35
N LEU A 154 14.28 -1.13 2.16
CA LEU A 154 13.79 -0.74 0.84
C LEU A 154 14.92 -0.25 -0.09
N GLU A 155 15.96 0.40 0.44
CA GLU A 155 17.12 0.86 -0.32
C GLU A 155 17.93 -0.27 -0.95
N ARG A 156 17.79 -1.51 -0.46
CA ARG A 156 18.36 -2.71 -1.10
C ARG A 156 17.72 -3.02 -2.46
N ILE A 157 16.52 -2.48 -2.75
CA ILE A 157 15.87 -2.64 -4.07
C ILE A 157 16.59 -1.71 -5.06
N ASP A 158 17.31 -2.29 -6.00
CA ASP A 158 17.96 -1.54 -7.08
C ASP A 158 16.91 -1.10 -8.11
N LEU A 159 16.55 0.19 -8.05
CA LEU A 159 15.50 0.79 -8.89
C LEU A 159 15.79 0.70 -10.40
N ALA A 160 17.06 0.54 -10.79
CA ALA A 160 17.45 0.42 -12.18
C ALA A 160 17.31 -1.02 -12.73
N LYS A 161 17.33 -2.01 -11.84
CA LYS A 161 17.28 -3.43 -12.21
C LYS A 161 15.90 -4.07 -12.11
N VAL A 162 14.98 -3.42 -11.40
CA VAL A 162 13.61 -3.92 -11.27
C VAL A 162 12.70 -3.34 -12.35
N MET A 163 11.58 -4.02 -12.61
CA MET A 163 10.57 -3.50 -13.54
C MET A 163 10.04 -2.15 -13.09
N ALA A 164 9.74 -1.25 -14.03
CA ALA A 164 9.30 0.10 -13.75
C ALA A 164 8.14 0.23 -12.74
N PRO A 165 7.08 -0.60 -12.78
CA PRO A 165 6.03 -0.56 -11.74
C PRO A 165 6.55 -0.87 -10.33
N ILE A 166 7.48 -1.83 -10.19
CA ILE A 166 8.10 -2.17 -8.90
C ILE A 166 9.01 -1.03 -8.42
N ALA A 167 9.75 -0.41 -9.34
CA ALA A 167 10.56 0.76 -9.01
C ALA A 167 9.71 1.94 -8.50
N ASP A 168 8.56 2.20 -9.14
CA ASP A 168 7.63 3.25 -8.73
C ASP A 168 7.02 2.96 -7.34
N GLU A 169 6.67 1.71 -7.06
CA GLU A 169 6.19 1.29 -5.75
C GLU A 169 7.27 1.44 -4.67
N ALA A 170 8.52 1.06 -4.97
CA ALA A 170 9.64 1.26 -4.06
C ALA A 170 9.91 2.75 -3.79
N ARG A 171 9.83 3.61 -4.83
CA ARG A 171 9.92 5.08 -4.67
C ARG A 171 8.79 5.58 -3.78
N GLY A 172 7.55 5.12 -3.99
CA GLY A 172 6.40 5.52 -3.19
C GLY A 172 6.56 5.17 -1.72
N GLN A 173 6.96 3.94 -1.40
CA GLN A 173 7.16 3.51 -0.02
C GLN A 173 8.33 4.24 0.66
N ARG A 174 9.47 4.43 -0.02
CA ARG A 174 10.58 5.24 0.50
C ARG A 174 10.14 6.68 0.75
N SER A 175 9.40 7.28 -0.18
CA SER A 175 8.86 8.64 -0.03
C SER A 175 7.95 8.77 1.17
N LEU A 176 7.06 7.78 1.40
CA LEU A 176 6.18 7.76 2.57
C LEU A 176 6.98 7.78 3.87
N ILE A 177 8.05 6.98 3.96
CA ILE A 177 8.92 6.94 5.14
C ILE A 177 9.64 8.28 5.34
N HIS A 178 10.20 8.86 4.27
CA HIS A 178 10.83 10.19 4.34
C HIS A 178 9.83 11.28 4.79
N LEU A 179 8.58 11.25 4.30
CA LEU A 179 7.52 12.16 4.74
C LEU A 179 7.19 11.97 6.23
N MET A 180 7.20 10.73 6.74
CA MET A 180 7.00 10.43 8.17
C MET A 180 8.16 10.97 9.02
N MET A 181 9.40 10.87 8.54
CA MET A 181 10.59 11.43 9.19
C MET A 181 10.69 12.97 9.02
N GLY A 182 9.92 13.55 8.11
CA GLY A 182 9.92 14.98 7.81
C GLY A 182 10.94 15.42 6.77
N ASP A 183 11.52 14.47 6.04
CA ASP A 183 12.51 14.73 4.99
C ASP A 183 11.82 14.92 3.63
N VAL A 184 11.19 16.09 3.50
CA VAL A 184 10.34 16.43 2.35
C VAL A 184 11.12 16.49 1.04
N SER A 185 12.37 16.95 1.06
CA SER A 185 13.24 17.06 -0.12
C SER A 185 13.49 15.69 -0.76
N GLU A 186 13.88 14.71 0.06
CA GLU A 186 14.11 13.34 -0.41
C GLU A 186 12.84 12.71 -0.95
N ALA A 187 11.72 12.87 -0.22
CA ALA A 187 10.43 12.40 -0.69
C ALA A 187 10.06 13.02 -2.05
N ARG A 188 10.29 14.35 -2.21
CA ARG A 188 10.01 15.06 -3.46
C ARG A 188 10.84 14.53 -4.64
N THR A 189 12.12 14.26 -4.39
CA THR A 189 13.03 13.68 -5.40
C THR A 189 12.54 12.29 -5.85
N LEU A 190 12.18 11.42 -4.91
CA LEU A 190 11.70 10.09 -5.21
C LEU A 190 10.39 10.09 -6.00
N VAL A 191 9.40 10.90 -5.60
CA VAL A 191 8.10 10.95 -6.29
C VAL A 191 8.19 11.56 -7.69
N SER A 192 9.23 12.33 -8.00
CA SER A 192 9.44 12.86 -9.35
C SER A 192 9.69 11.78 -10.40
N GLY A 193 10.17 10.61 -9.97
CA GLY A 193 10.41 9.47 -10.83
C GLY A 193 9.21 8.51 -10.96
N ILE A 194 8.08 8.79 -10.30
CA ILE A 194 6.87 7.96 -10.35
C ILE A 194 6.01 8.36 -11.55
N ASP A 195 5.61 7.37 -12.36
CA ASP A 195 4.65 7.56 -13.44
C ASP A 195 3.35 6.81 -13.15
N LEU A 196 2.32 7.54 -12.70
CA LEU A 196 1.02 6.99 -12.36
C LEU A 196 0.31 6.29 -13.53
N LYS A 197 0.65 6.63 -14.79
CA LYS A 197 0.03 6.03 -15.98
C LYS A 197 0.45 4.57 -16.20
N ARG A 198 1.57 4.15 -15.64
CA ARG A 198 2.05 2.77 -15.70
C ARG A 198 1.23 1.80 -14.86
N HIS A 199 0.50 2.33 -13.87
CA HIS A 199 -0.28 1.54 -12.93
C HIS A 199 -1.75 1.45 -13.38
N GLN A 200 -2.14 0.27 -13.87
CA GLN A 200 -3.51 0.04 -14.32
C GLN A 200 -4.47 -0.25 -13.16
N GLU A 201 -3.94 -0.78 -12.06
CA GLU A 201 -4.72 -1.11 -10.86
C GLU A 201 -5.05 0.19 -10.12
N PRO A 202 -6.36 0.52 -9.96
CA PRO A 202 -6.80 1.81 -9.40
C PRO A 202 -6.28 2.07 -7.99
N ARG A 203 -6.20 1.04 -7.14
CA ARG A 203 -5.74 1.16 -5.75
C ARG A 203 -4.26 1.52 -5.67
N THR A 204 -3.41 0.82 -6.41
CA THR A 204 -1.97 1.11 -6.47
C THR A 204 -1.73 2.53 -7.00
N ARG A 205 -2.47 2.93 -8.04
CA ARG A 205 -2.38 4.28 -8.60
C ARG A 205 -2.80 5.35 -7.59
N ALA A 206 -3.90 5.13 -6.83
CA ALA A 206 -4.36 6.05 -5.80
C ALA A 206 -3.38 6.14 -4.63
N MET A 207 -2.79 5.01 -4.21
CA MET A 207 -1.76 4.96 -3.17
C MET A 207 -0.53 5.80 -3.57
N LEU A 208 0.01 5.57 -4.76
CA LEU A 208 1.16 6.33 -5.27
C LEU A 208 0.83 7.82 -5.46
N ALA A 209 -0.38 8.12 -5.94
CA ALA A 209 -0.87 9.49 -6.10
C ALA A 209 -0.96 10.21 -4.76
N SER A 210 -1.45 9.57 -3.70
CA SER A 210 -1.57 10.17 -2.37
C SER A 210 -0.21 10.51 -1.76
N VAL A 211 0.78 9.63 -1.88
CA VAL A 211 2.15 9.88 -1.40
C VAL A 211 2.81 11.00 -2.21
N SER A 212 2.67 10.95 -3.54
CA SER A 212 3.21 11.98 -4.42
C SER A 212 2.59 13.35 -4.14
N ALA A 213 1.29 13.39 -3.94
CA ALA A 213 0.57 14.62 -3.63
C ALA A 213 0.98 15.21 -2.27
N GLU A 214 1.15 14.38 -1.22
CA GLU A 214 1.66 14.86 0.07
C GLU A 214 3.07 15.46 -0.09
N ALA A 215 3.96 14.79 -0.83
CA ALA A 215 5.31 15.30 -1.09
C ALA A 215 5.28 16.63 -1.85
N TRP A 216 4.47 16.74 -2.92
CA TRP A 216 4.31 17.98 -3.68
C TRP A 216 3.69 19.10 -2.85
N ALA A 217 2.64 18.83 -2.08
CA ALA A 217 2.02 19.83 -1.23
C ALA A 217 3.04 20.41 -0.24
N ARG A 218 3.79 19.55 0.44
CA ARG A 218 4.77 19.95 1.46
C ARG A 218 6.03 20.61 0.87
N SER A 219 6.30 20.43 -0.42
CA SER A 219 7.40 21.08 -1.15
C SER A 219 6.98 22.34 -1.93
N GLY A 220 5.73 22.81 -1.76
CA GLY A 220 5.26 24.07 -2.37
C GLY A 220 4.46 23.89 -3.66
N GLU A 221 4.25 22.68 -4.16
CA GLU A 221 3.46 22.37 -5.38
C GLU A 221 2.03 21.90 -5.04
N ALA A 222 1.38 22.58 -4.07
CA ALA A 222 0.08 22.16 -3.54
C ALA A 222 -1.06 22.15 -4.59
N LYS A 223 -1.02 23.01 -5.61
CA LYS A 223 -1.98 22.98 -6.73
C LYS A 223 -1.89 21.68 -7.51
N LYS A 224 -0.66 21.27 -7.88
CA LYS A 224 -0.41 19.99 -8.56
C LYS A 224 -0.87 18.80 -7.71
N ALA A 225 -0.67 18.88 -6.39
CA ALA A 225 -1.17 17.87 -5.47
C ALA A 225 -2.69 17.72 -5.54
N LEU A 226 -3.45 18.84 -5.51
CA LEU A 226 -4.89 18.82 -5.61
C LEU A 226 -5.39 18.31 -6.97
N GLU A 227 -4.74 18.71 -8.07
CA GLU A 227 -5.06 18.21 -9.41
C GLU A 227 -4.90 16.68 -9.50
N THR A 228 -3.81 16.16 -8.93
CA THR A 228 -3.56 14.71 -8.92
C THR A 228 -4.54 13.97 -8.04
N LEU A 229 -4.84 14.49 -6.83
CA LEU A 229 -5.80 13.88 -5.91
C LEU A 229 -7.22 13.95 -6.43
N GLY A 230 -7.57 14.99 -7.22
CA GLY A 230 -8.90 15.14 -7.83
C GLY A 230 -9.27 14.02 -8.81
N LEU A 231 -8.31 13.19 -9.22
CA LEU A 231 -8.56 12.00 -10.04
C LEU A 231 -9.14 10.82 -9.23
N PHE A 232 -9.16 10.90 -7.90
CA PHE A 232 -9.56 9.82 -7.01
C PHE A 232 -10.58 10.35 -5.99
N ASP A 233 -11.77 9.79 -6.00
CA ASP A 233 -12.77 10.09 -4.96
C ASP A 233 -12.54 9.15 -3.76
N PRO A 234 -12.15 9.67 -2.58
CA PRO A 234 -11.95 8.83 -1.40
C PRO A 234 -13.22 8.12 -0.92
N GLU A 235 -14.42 8.56 -1.36
CA GLU A 235 -15.68 7.95 -0.96
C GLU A 235 -16.05 6.71 -1.77
N GLU A 236 -15.40 6.50 -2.92
CA GLU A 236 -15.60 5.26 -3.69
C GLU A 236 -15.18 4.04 -2.87
N ASP A 237 -15.95 2.95 -2.95
CA ASP A 237 -15.68 1.69 -2.25
C ASP A 237 -14.34 1.07 -2.66
N THR A 238 -13.92 1.33 -3.90
CA THR A 238 -12.60 0.91 -4.42
C THR A 238 -11.45 1.40 -3.54
N PHE A 239 -11.59 2.58 -2.92
CA PHE A 239 -10.55 3.24 -2.13
C PHE A 239 -10.78 3.19 -0.63
N GLU A 240 -11.75 2.41 -0.13
CA GLU A 240 -12.12 2.34 1.29
C GLU A 240 -10.89 2.18 2.21
N GLN A 241 -10.00 1.24 1.89
CA GLN A 241 -8.80 0.99 2.68
C GLN A 241 -7.75 2.11 2.57
N LEU A 242 -7.81 2.93 1.52
CA LEU A 242 -6.91 4.06 1.28
C LEU A 242 -7.50 5.39 1.74
N ARG A 243 -8.76 5.43 2.19
CA ARG A 243 -9.42 6.66 2.69
C ARG A 243 -8.55 7.46 3.66
N PRO A 244 -7.94 6.84 4.71
CA PRO A 244 -7.11 7.60 5.63
C PRO A 244 -5.92 8.28 4.97
N GLN A 245 -5.27 7.59 4.03
CA GLN A 245 -4.10 8.09 3.31
C GLN A 245 -4.49 9.20 2.33
N LEU A 246 -5.58 9.04 1.60
CA LEU A 246 -6.11 10.06 0.69
C LEU A 246 -6.54 11.31 1.45
N TYR A 247 -7.34 11.18 2.54
CA TYR A 247 -7.73 12.32 3.35
C TYR A 247 -6.54 13.06 3.95
N ARG A 248 -5.50 12.33 4.38
CA ARG A 248 -4.27 12.92 4.86
C ARG A 248 -3.58 13.75 3.78
N ALA A 249 -3.43 13.21 2.57
CA ALA A 249 -2.83 13.91 1.44
C ALA A 249 -3.64 15.17 1.05
N PHE A 250 -4.97 15.07 0.98
CA PHE A 250 -5.85 16.22 0.77
C PHE A 250 -5.72 17.27 1.88
N ALA A 251 -5.63 16.85 3.16
CA ALA A 251 -5.48 17.78 4.27
C ALA A 251 -4.20 18.61 4.15
N TYR A 252 -3.08 17.98 3.77
CA TYR A 252 -1.84 18.71 3.47
C TYR A 252 -2.01 19.64 2.28
N ALA A 253 -2.57 19.16 1.17
CA ALA A 253 -2.74 19.97 -0.03
C ALA A 253 -3.62 21.22 0.22
N TYR A 254 -4.74 21.06 0.94
CA TYR A 254 -5.60 22.18 1.34
C TYR A 254 -4.92 23.13 2.34
N ALA A 255 -4.10 22.60 3.27
CA ALA A 255 -3.37 23.46 4.19
C ALA A 255 -2.36 24.38 3.47
N TYR A 256 -1.66 23.85 2.49
CA TYR A 256 -0.68 24.61 1.72
C TYR A 256 -1.29 25.51 0.61
N THR A 257 -2.57 25.30 0.26
CA THR A 257 -3.35 26.23 -0.58
C THR A 257 -4.17 27.23 0.24
N ASN A 258 -4.08 27.20 1.59
CA ASN A 258 -4.88 28.00 2.52
C ASN A 258 -6.41 27.77 2.39
N ASP A 259 -6.84 26.63 1.86
CA ASP A 259 -8.25 26.21 1.89
C ASP A 259 -8.61 25.61 3.26
N LEU A 260 -8.94 26.51 4.21
CA LEU A 260 -9.31 26.13 5.56
C LEU A 260 -10.58 25.25 5.62
N PRO A 261 -11.66 25.52 4.87
CA PRO A 261 -12.83 24.65 4.84
C PRO A 261 -12.51 23.23 4.35
N GLY A 262 -11.78 23.09 3.25
CA GLY A 262 -11.35 21.81 2.71
C GLY A 262 -10.49 21.03 3.70
N MET A 263 -9.48 21.68 4.28
CA MET A 263 -8.60 21.09 5.28
C MET A 263 -9.37 20.57 6.50
N LYS A 264 -10.27 21.38 7.08
CA LYS A 264 -11.08 20.99 8.25
C LYS A 264 -11.99 19.80 7.95
N ARG A 265 -12.56 19.76 6.74
CA ARG A 265 -13.40 18.64 6.29
C ARG A 265 -12.60 17.34 6.27
N MET A 266 -11.38 17.35 5.73
CA MET A 266 -10.52 16.17 5.69
C MET A 266 -10.09 15.71 7.09
N LEU A 267 -9.69 16.64 7.96
CA LEU A 267 -9.37 16.31 9.35
C LEU A 267 -10.56 15.72 10.11
N LYS A 268 -11.77 16.25 9.89
CA LYS A 268 -13.00 15.71 10.48
C LYS A 268 -13.29 14.28 9.98
N LYS A 269 -13.10 14.01 8.68
CA LYS A 269 -13.24 12.66 8.11
C LYS A 269 -12.20 11.70 8.67
N LEU A 270 -10.94 12.12 8.82
CA LEU A 270 -9.90 11.33 9.48
C LEU A 270 -10.27 11.02 10.95
N SER A 271 -10.74 12.02 11.69
CA SER A 271 -11.13 11.83 13.10
C SER A 271 -12.33 10.90 13.27
N ALA A 272 -13.22 10.83 12.28
CA ALA A 272 -14.35 9.90 12.28
C ALA A 272 -13.92 8.44 12.05
N ILE A 273 -12.81 8.21 11.32
CA ILE A 273 -12.24 6.87 11.14
C ILE A 273 -11.49 6.47 12.40
N ASP A 274 -10.51 7.28 12.82
CA ASP A 274 -9.73 7.07 14.04
C ASP A 274 -9.06 8.39 14.47
N LEU A 275 -9.34 8.83 15.69
CA LEU A 275 -8.74 10.03 16.28
C LEU A 275 -7.21 9.98 16.34
N ARG A 276 -6.64 8.78 16.48
CA ARG A 276 -5.19 8.57 16.53
C ARG A 276 -4.48 9.01 15.24
N LEU A 277 -5.17 8.99 14.11
CA LEU A 277 -4.64 9.46 12.81
C LEU A 277 -4.28 10.94 12.83
N LEU A 278 -4.94 11.73 13.70
CA LEU A 278 -4.63 13.14 13.88
C LEU A 278 -3.26 13.36 14.55
N GLY A 279 -2.75 12.36 15.27
CA GLY A 279 -1.43 12.42 15.92
C GLY A 279 -0.28 12.69 14.94
N GLY A 280 -0.39 12.21 13.70
CA GLY A 280 0.60 12.44 12.65
C GLY A 280 0.78 13.92 12.28
N PHE A 281 -0.25 14.76 12.50
CA PHE A 281 -0.18 16.21 12.27
C PHE A 281 0.43 16.99 13.43
N MET A 282 0.64 16.36 14.60
CA MET A 282 1.21 17.00 15.77
C MET A 282 2.74 17.11 15.74
N ALA A 283 3.40 16.53 14.74
CA ALA A 283 4.85 16.60 14.56
C ALA A 283 5.30 18.06 14.34
N LYS A 284 6.47 18.44 14.90
CA LYS A 284 7.03 19.81 14.81
C LYS A 284 7.20 20.32 13.36
N ARG A 285 7.36 19.41 12.39
CA ARG A 285 7.55 19.70 10.96
C ARG A 285 6.25 19.72 10.16
N SER A 286 5.09 19.54 10.81
CA SER A 286 3.78 19.66 10.15
C SER A 286 3.39 21.11 9.93
N HIS A 287 2.47 21.34 8.98
CA HIS A 287 1.94 22.68 8.71
C HIS A 287 1.21 23.27 9.93
N PRO A 288 1.47 24.56 10.32
CA PRO A 288 0.90 25.14 11.55
C PRO A 288 -0.63 25.08 11.62
N LEU A 289 -1.33 25.27 10.49
CA LEU A 289 -2.79 25.20 10.43
C LEU A 289 -3.29 23.79 10.75
N LEU A 290 -2.60 22.74 10.21
CA LEU A 290 -2.94 21.34 10.50
C LEU A 290 -2.72 21.02 11.98
N GLN A 291 -1.59 21.45 12.57
CA GLN A 291 -1.33 21.25 14.00
C GLN A 291 -2.41 21.88 14.86
N LYS A 292 -2.80 23.13 14.55
CA LYS A 292 -3.80 23.88 15.31
C LYS A 292 -5.18 23.18 15.28
N GLU A 293 -5.65 22.80 14.10
CA GLU A 293 -6.98 22.18 13.96
C GLU A 293 -6.97 20.72 14.46
N ALA A 294 -5.92 19.93 14.23
CA ALA A 294 -5.80 18.59 14.78
C ALA A 294 -5.78 18.61 16.30
N LYS A 295 -5.03 19.53 16.90
CA LYS A 295 -5.01 19.74 18.36
C LYS A 295 -6.41 20.05 18.89
N LYS A 296 -7.13 20.96 18.23
CA LYS A 296 -8.50 21.34 18.62
C LYS A 296 -9.45 20.15 18.59
N LEU A 297 -9.39 19.30 17.54
CA LEU A 297 -10.22 18.10 17.44
C LEU A 297 -9.88 17.07 18.53
N LEU A 298 -8.60 16.89 18.84
CA LEU A 298 -8.15 16.00 19.94
C LEU A 298 -8.59 16.53 21.32
N GLU A 299 -8.55 17.85 21.55
CA GLU A 299 -9.05 18.47 22.78
C GLU A 299 -10.57 18.25 22.94
N GLN A 300 -11.33 18.44 21.86
CA GLN A 300 -12.77 18.27 21.85
C GLN A 300 -13.22 16.82 22.12
N SER A 301 -12.41 15.84 21.71
CA SER A 301 -12.68 14.41 21.93
C SER A 301 -12.31 13.90 23.33
N GLY A 302 -11.67 14.72 24.16
CA GLY A 302 -11.20 14.33 25.49
C GLY A 302 -10.00 13.36 25.51
N GLN A 303 -9.42 13.06 24.35
CA GLN A 303 -8.31 12.07 24.21
C GLN A 303 -6.91 12.71 24.24
N MET A 304 -6.75 13.92 24.70
CA MET A 304 -5.42 14.52 24.84
C MET A 304 -4.61 13.79 25.93
N PRO A 305 -3.36 13.42 25.64
CA PRO A 305 -2.47 12.89 26.66
C PRO A 305 -2.30 13.93 27.80
N ARG A 306 -2.45 13.52 29.06
CA ARG A 306 -2.34 14.38 30.24
C ARG A 306 -1.09 15.28 30.26
N LYS A 307 0.02 14.85 29.67
CA LYS A 307 1.27 15.65 29.56
C LYS A 307 1.14 16.93 28.70
N MET A 308 0.16 17.00 27.79
CA MET A 308 -0.07 18.22 27.01
C MET A 308 -1.02 19.22 27.70
N MET A 309 -1.80 18.79 28.70
CA MET A 309 -2.69 19.69 29.46
C MET A 309 -1.96 20.55 30.49
N VAL A 310 -0.78 20.12 30.97
CA VAL A 310 -0.02 20.81 32.04
C VAL A 310 0.74 22.06 31.56
N GLN A 311 0.89 22.27 30.25
CA GLN A 311 1.57 23.46 29.72
C GLN A 311 0.65 24.69 29.50
N ARG A 312 -0.56 24.69 30.09
CA ARG A 312 -1.51 25.81 30.03
C ARG A 312 -1.63 26.55 31.38
N LYS A 313 -0.51 26.85 32.05
CA LYS A 313 -0.48 27.85 33.11
C LYS A 313 0.47 28.98 32.76
#